data_66e75e004a00dba9cb63fd79418d6e1c
#
_entry.id   66e75e004a00dba9cb63fd79418d6e1c
#
_cell.length_a   1.000
_cell.length_b   1.000
_cell.length_c   1.000
_cell.angle_alpha   90.00
_cell.angle_beta   90.00
_cell.angle_gamma   90.00
#
_symmetry.space_group_name_H-M   'P 1'
#
loop_
_entity.id
_entity.type
_entity.pdbx_description
1 polymer ?
#
loop_
_entity_poly.entity_id
_entity_poly.type
_entity_poly.pdbx_seq_one_letter_code
_entity_poly.pdbx_strand_id
1 'polypeptide(L)'
;MTLKEVSGAAGAPWERPLRGTFDRLVVESEVLRGNPLGDPARRPLYVYRPPGVSSGGTYPSIYVIQGMTGQLDMWLGRNAFEPTMIERLDALFADEGCPPAVVVFADCWTSYGGSQFINSASTGRYLDYLCDEVVPFVDARYPVEADAGRRGIAGKSSGGYGAMVVPMLRPDVFSALASHAGDALFEVCYLPEFPHSARVLRDRFDGSYEVFFERMRSAPRFDFKLFGTALNSYAMAACYSPDEAHPGRAILPFDIETGRLIPEVWERWLAWDPVRMVPERVEALASMKRIYLDAGRSDEYFLDLGAAAVAKELRRAGIDHSLELFEGTHGGLQHRYPGAIRALVEALSAD
;
A
#
# COMPACT_ATOMS: atom_id res chain seq x y z
N MET A 1 12.76 -41.56 20.42
CA MET A 1 12.54 -40.62 19.31
C MET A 1 13.74 -39.69 19.30
N THR A 2 14.65 -39.87 18.34
CA THR A 2 15.90 -39.10 18.28
C THR A 2 15.62 -37.81 17.54
N LEU A 3 15.75 -36.68 18.23
CA LEU A 3 15.73 -35.37 17.58
C LEU A 3 16.99 -35.29 16.69
N LYS A 4 16.81 -35.27 15.38
CA LYS A 4 17.85 -34.83 14.47
C LYS A 4 17.82 -33.33 14.43
N GLU A 5 18.86 -32.67 14.91
CA GLU A 5 19.08 -31.27 14.58
C GLU A 5 19.23 -31.15 13.06
N VAL A 6 18.29 -30.43 12.43
CA VAL A 6 18.39 -30.10 11.03
C VAL A 6 19.22 -28.82 10.95
N SER A 7 20.51 -28.96 10.68
CA SER A 7 21.38 -27.83 10.36
C SER A 7 21.08 -27.37 8.94
N GLY A 8 20.56 -26.18 8.80
CA GLY A 8 20.08 -25.55 7.55
C GLY A 8 18.58 -25.36 7.64
N ALA A 9 18.09 -24.26 7.13
CA ALA A 9 16.66 -23.99 7.06
C ALA A 9 15.97 -25.04 6.18
N ALA A 10 15.58 -26.16 6.80
CA ALA A 10 14.64 -27.08 6.18
C ALA A 10 13.32 -26.30 6.09
N GLY A 11 12.88 -26.00 4.89
CA GLY A 11 11.55 -25.44 4.65
C GLY A 11 10.48 -26.33 5.29
N ALA A 12 9.35 -25.76 5.63
CA ALA A 12 8.23 -26.53 6.13
C ALA A 12 7.84 -27.60 5.06
N PRO A 13 7.38 -28.80 5.47
CA PRO A 13 7.11 -29.90 4.53
C PRO A 13 6.09 -29.57 3.42
N TRP A 14 5.32 -28.52 3.59
CA TRP A 14 4.34 -28.02 2.64
C TRP A 14 4.84 -26.83 1.80
N GLU A 15 6.06 -26.33 2.02
CA GLU A 15 6.66 -25.30 1.17
C GLU A 15 6.98 -25.88 -0.21
N ARG A 16 6.59 -25.11 -1.24
CA ARG A 16 6.99 -25.41 -2.59
C ARG A 16 8.31 -24.74 -2.90
N PRO A 17 9.29 -25.46 -3.47
CA PRO A 17 10.52 -24.82 -3.94
C PRO A 17 10.17 -23.74 -4.98
N LEU A 18 10.67 -22.53 -4.77
CA LEU A 18 10.54 -21.47 -5.76
C LEU A 18 11.44 -21.78 -6.94
N ARG A 19 10.96 -21.49 -8.15
CA ARG A 19 11.75 -21.51 -9.38
C ARG A 19 12.62 -20.27 -9.51
N GLY A 20 12.10 -19.14 -9.02
CA GLY A 20 12.81 -17.88 -8.91
C GLY A 20 13.65 -17.77 -7.64
N THR A 21 14.16 -16.60 -7.36
CA THR A 21 14.93 -16.28 -6.16
C THR A 21 14.24 -15.21 -5.33
N PHE A 22 14.34 -15.30 -4.02
CA PHE A 22 13.73 -14.37 -3.10
C PHE A 22 14.77 -13.83 -2.11
N ASP A 23 15.02 -12.54 -2.17
CA ASP A 23 15.99 -11.85 -1.35
C ASP A 23 15.30 -11.05 -0.23
N ARG A 24 15.83 -11.16 0.99
CA ARG A 24 15.44 -10.34 2.14
C ARG A 24 16.55 -9.37 2.43
N LEU A 25 16.28 -8.10 2.30
CA LEU A 25 17.26 -7.02 2.40
C LEU A 25 16.85 -6.02 3.48
N VAL A 26 17.73 -5.08 3.74
CA VAL A 26 17.48 -3.94 4.62
C VAL A 26 17.97 -2.68 3.92
N VAL A 27 17.14 -1.65 3.92
CA VAL A 27 17.48 -0.29 3.49
C VAL A 27 17.70 0.56 4.74
N GLU A 28 18.86 1.22 4.82
CA GLU A 28 19.14 2.23 5.83
C GLU A 28 18.68 3.58 5.25
N SER A 29 17.51 4.04 5.67
CA SER A 29 16.91 5.26 5.14
C SER A 29 17.47 6.51 5.83
N GLU A 30 17.95 7.45 5.03
CA GLU A 30 18.35 8.78 5.52
C GLU A 30 17.13 9.69 5.70
N VAL A 31 16.15 9.61 4.79
CA VAL A 31 14.95 10.47 4.86
C VAL A 31 14.00 10.13 6.01
N LEU A 32 14.04 8.88 6.49
CA LEU A 32 13.25 8.45 7.66
C LEU A 32 14.01 8.57 8.97
N ARG A 33 15.30 8.95 8.94
CA ARG A 33 16.09 9.11 10.16
C ARG A 33 15.53 10.26 11.00
N GLY A 34 15.21 9.96 12.27
CA GLY A 34 14.61 10.94 13.18
C GLY A 34 13.18 11.34 12.81
N ASN A 35 12.41 10.43 12.15
CA ASN A 35 11.00 10.68 11.84
C ASN A 35 10.19 10.98 13.13
N PRO A 36 9.08 11.71 13.01
CA PRO A 36 8.33 12.22 14.17
C PRO A 36 7.79 11.14 15.11
N LEU A 37 7.57 9.92 14.61
CA LEU A 37 7.06 8.80 15.40
C LEU A 37 8.16 8.01 16.11
N GLY A 38 9.44 8.26 15.79
CA GLY A 38 10.57 7.46 16.26
C GLY A 38 10.59 6.05 15.65
N ASP A 39 9.87 5.81 14.58
CA ASP A 39 9.89 4.54 13.87
C ASP A 39 11.27 4.28 13.27
N PRO A 40 11.73 3.00 13.20
CA PRO A 40 13.06 2.67 12.71
C PRO A 40 13.30 3.19 11.29
N ALA A 41 14.43 3.87 11.06
CA ALA A 41 14.90 4.22 9.72
C ALA A 41 15.49 3.01 8.97
N ARG A 42 15.81 1.95 9.69
CA ARG A 42 16.24 0.67 9.14
C ARG A 42 15.03 -0.14 8.71
N ARG A 43 14.81 -0.25 7.39
CA ARG A 43 13.57 -0.79 6.80
C ARG A 43 13.83 -2.09 6.06
N PRO A 44 13.03 -3.15 6.27
CA PRO A 44 13.11 -4.35 5.47
C PRO A 44 12.66 -4.09 4.03
N LEU A 45 13.25 -4.83 3.09
CA LEU A 45 12.91 -4.80 1.67
C LEU A 45 12.97 -6.23 1.14
N TYR A 46 11.93 -6.69 0.48
CA TYR A 46 11.93 -8.01 -0.15
C TYR A 46 11.92 -7.88 -1.67
N VAL A 47 12.71 -8.71 -2.33
CA VAL A 47 12.81 -8.72 -3.80
C VAL A 47 12.67 -10.15 -4.31
N TYR A 48 11.69 -10.35 -5.18
CA TYR A 48 11.52 -11.60 -5.91
C TYR A 48 12.01 -11.43 -7.35
N ARG A 49 12.89 -12.33 -7.79
CA ARG A 49 13.37 -12.43 -9.19
C ARG A 49 12.85 -13.72 -9.81
N PRO A 50 12.03 -13.65 -10.86
CA PRO A 50 11.52 -14.84 -11.50
C PRO A 50 12.59 -15.61 -12.27
N PRO A 51 12.29 -16.87 -12.67
CA PRO A 51 13.10 -17.62 -13.63
C PRO A 51 13.31 -16.79 -14.90
N GLY A 52 14.49 -16.87 -15.48
CA GLY A 52 14.82 -16.14 -16.72
C GLY A 52 15.39 -14.73 -16.49
N VAL A 53 15.26 -14.15 -15.30
CA VAL A 53 15.95 -12.89 -14.96
C VAL A 53 17.43 -13.16 -14.72
N SER A 54 18.26 -12.70 -15.64
CA SER A 54 19.72 -12.86 -15.61
C SER A 54 20.43 -11.52 -15.46
N SER A 55 21.67 -11.54 -14.99
CA SER A 55 22.51 -10.33 -14.84
C SER A 55 22.89 -9.67 -16.17
N GLY A 56 22.65 -10.33 -17.29
CA GLY A 56 22.97 -9.80 -18.64
C GLY A 56 21.78 -9.13 -19.36
N GLY A 57 20.61 -9.11 -18.75
CA GLY A 57 19.40 -8.46 -19.28
C GLY A 57 18.96 -7.30 -18.40
N THR A 58 18.02 -6.48 -18.90
CA THR A 58 17.30 -5.47 -18.13
C THR A 58 15.80 -5.75 -18.19
N TYR A 59 15.11 -5.59 -17.08
CA TYR A 59 13.73 -6.02 -16.91
C TYR A 59 12.89 -4.92 -16.25
N PRO A 60 11.57 -4.89 -16.48
CA PRO A 60 10.66 -4.07 -15.71
C PRO A 60 10.72 -4.42 -14.23
N SER A 61 10.35 -3.46 -13.37
CA SER A 61 10.17 -3.68 -11.94
C SER A 61 8.78 -3.29 -11.48
N ILE A 62 8.19 -4.11 -10.60
CA ILE A 62 6.87 -3.88 -10.00
C ILE A 62 7.03 -3.74 -8.49
N TYR A 63 6.63 -2.59 -7.95
CA TYR A 63 6.66 -2.29 -6.52
C TYR A 63 5.31 -2.64 -5.90
N VAL A 64 5.30 -3.60 -4.99
CA VAL A 64 4.10 -4.02 -4.26
C VAL A 64 4.12 -3.41 -2.87
N ILE A 65 3.08 -2.65 -2.54
CA ILE A 65 2.97 -1.90 -1.30
C ILE A 65 1.77 -2.37 -0.47
N GLN A 66 1.94 -2.35 0.86
CA GLN A 66 0.97 -2.92 1.80
C GLN A 66 -0.19 -1.98 2.11
N GLY A 67 -1.31 -2.54 2.52
CA GLY A 67 -2.44 -1.79 3.10
C GLY A 67 -2.20 -1.39 4.56
N MET A 68 -3.20 -0.72 5.14
CA MET A 68 -3.20 -0.31 6.56
C MET A 68 -2.93 -1.51 7.49
N THR A 69 -2.09 -1.32 8.49
CA THR A 69 -1.59 -2.32 9.45
C THR A 69 -0.73 -3.44 8.85
N GLY A 70 -0.52 -3.44 7.53
CA GLY A 70 0.32 -4.44 6.86
C GLY A 70 1.81 -4.23 7.15
N GLN A 71 2.54 -5.34 7.18
CA GLN A 71 4.01 -5.40 7.25
C GLN A 71 4.51 -6.38 6.19
N LEU A 72 5.80 -6.34 5.85
CA LEU A 72 6.32 -7.18 4.76
C LEU A 72 6.10 -8.68 4.96
N ASP A 73 6.12 -9.16 6.21
CA ASP A 73 5.90 -10.59 6.49
C ASP A 73 4.48 -11.06 6.13
N MET A 74 3.52 -10.15 5.94
CA MET A 74 2.18 -10.51 5.44
C MET A 74 2.24 -11.21 4.07
N TRP A 75 3.23 -10.86 3.24
CA TRP A 75 3.41 -11.47 1.92
C TRP A 75 3.92 -12.90 1.96
N LEU A 76 4.52 -13.28 3.10
CA LEU A 76 5.02 -14.62 3.40
C LEU A 76 4.02 -15.44 4.22
N GLY A 77 2.95 -14.80 4.70
CA GLY A 77 1.92 -15.43 5.51
C GLY A 77 1.27 -16.60 4.76
N ARG A 78 1.38 -17.79 5.35
CA ARG A 78 0.80 -19.02 4.82
C ARG A 78 -0.44 -19.39 5.60
N ASN A 79 -1.51 -19.75 4.92
CA ASN A 79 -2.60 -20.50 5.53
C ASN A 79 -2.65 -21.93 4.96
N ALA A 80 -3.54 -22.76 5.52
CA ALA A 80 -3.58 -24.18 5.19
C ALA A 80 -3.99 -24.48 3.73
N PHE A 81 -4.68 -23.56 3.08
CA PHE A 81 -5.33 -23.82 1.78
C PHE A 81 -4.89 -22.89 0.67
N GLU A 82 -4.08 -21.87 0.97
CA GLU A 82 -3.67 -20.86 0.00
C GLU A 82 -2.15 -20.72 -0.08
N PRO A 83 -1.60 -20.54 -1.28
CA PRO A 83 -0.19 -20.21 -1.44
C PRO A 83 0.11 -18.81 -0.90
N THR A 84 1.36 -18.59 -0.51
CA THR A 84 1.86 -17.25 -0.18
C THR A 84 1.87 -16.36 -1.42
N MET A 85 1.99 -15.04 -1.25
CA MET A 85 2.12 -14.12 -2.38
C MET A 85 3.33 -14.46 -3.25
N ILE A 86 4.45 -14.82 -2.63
CA ILE A 86 5.66 -15.18 -3.38
C ILE A 86 5.45 -16.44 -4.24
N GLU A 87 4.76 -17.44 -3.72
CA GLU A 87 4.41 -18.65 -4.50
C GLU A 87 3.41 -18.35 -5.64
N ARG A 88 2.50 -17.38 -5.45
CA ARG A 88 1.59 -16.93 -6.51
C ARG A 88 2.37 -16.24 -7.64
N LEU A 89 3.34 -15.40 -7.28
CA LEU A 89 4.20 -14.74 -8.27
C LEU A 89 5.13 -15.74 -8.98
N ASP A 90 5.68 -16.68 -8.23
CA ASP A 90 6.52 -17.74 -8.82
C ASP A 90 5.73 -18.57 -9.84
N ALA A 91 4.46 -18.88 -9.52
CA ALA A 91 3.57 -19.56 -10.47
C ALA A 91 3.21 -18.68 -11.68
N LEU A 92 2.98 -17.37 -11.48
CA LEU A 92 2.70 -16.41 -12.55
C LEU A 92 3.84 -16.37 -13.57
N PHE A 93 5.06 -16.15 -13.09
CA PHE A 93 6.24 -16.00 -13.95
C PHE A 93 6.81 -17.34 -14.46
N ALA A 94 6.33 -18.46 -13.95
CA ALA A 94 6.60 -19.78 -14.52
C ALA A 94 5.75 -20.07 -15.76
N ASP A 95 4.71 -19.29 -16.02
CA ASP A 95 3.93 -19.29 -17.25
C ASP A 95 4.72 -18.57 -18.36
N GLU A 96 5.06 -19.29 -19.41
CA GLU A 96 5.82 -18.77 -20.56
C GLU A 96 5.15 -17.55 -21.25
N GLY A 97 3.84 -17.36 -21.03
CA GLY A 97 3.09 -16.23 -21.55
C GLY A 97 3.25 -14.93 -20.76
N CYS A 98 3.93 -14.94 -19.58
CA CYS A 98 4.15 -13.75 -18.78
C CYS A 98 5.61 -13.27 -18.92
N PRO A 99 5.86 -12.05 -19.45
CA PRO A 99 7.22 -11.53 -19.51
C PRO A 99 7.83 -11.43 -18.09
N PRO A 100 9.15 -11.66 -17.94
CA PRO A 100 9.79 -11.56 -16.65
C PRO A 100 9.88 -10.11 -16.13
N ALA A 101 9.65 -9.93 -14.83
CA ALA A 101 9.85 -8.65 -14.13
C ALA A 101 10.34 -8.89 -12.70
N VAL A 102 11.14 -8.00 -12.19
CA VAL A 102 11.55 -8.02 -10.77
C VAL A 102 10.41 -7.47 -9.91
N VAL A 103 10.01 -8.19 -8.86
CA VAL A 103 8.95 -7.73 -7.95
C VAL A 103 9.56 -7.32 -6.61
N VAL A 104 9.28 -6.09 -6.21
CA VAL A 104 9.83 -5.43 -5.02
C VAL A 104 8.71 -5.21 -4.01
N PHE A 105 8.90 -5.63 -2.78
CA PHE A 105 7.97 -5.37 -1.67
C PHE A 105 8.61 -4.34 -0.75
N ALA A 106 8.11 -3.11 -0.78
CA ALA A 106 8.62 -1.99 -0.01
C ALA A 106 7.85 -1.83 1.31
N ASP A 107 8.57 -1.65 2.41
CA ASP A 107 7.97 -1.44 3.72
C ASP A 107 7.76 0.05 3.98
N CYS A 108 6.50 0.46 4.10
CA CYS A 108 6.10 1.83 4.46
C CYS A 108 5.17 1.84 5.70
N TRP A 109 5.33 0.84 6.57
CA TRP A 109 4.63 0.76 7.84
C TRP A 109 5.06 1.86 8.80
N THR A 110 4.14 2.33 9.64
CA THR A 110 4.38 3.24 10.76
C THR A 110 3.76 2.69 12.03
N SER A 111 4.16 3.20 13.19
CA SER A 111 3.54 2.86 14.48
C SER A 111 2.07 3.30 14.60
N TYR A 112 1.56 4.07 13.63
CA TYR A 112 0.13 4.35 13.44
C TYR A 112 -0.55 3.39 12.46
N GLY A 113 0.18 2.45 11.87
CA GLY A 113 -0.35 1.41 11.00
C GLY A 113 -0.12 1.63 9.49
N GLY A 114 0.24 2.83 9.06
CA GLY A 114 0.52 3.16 7.65
C GLY A 114 0.95 4.60 7.46
N SER A 115 1.46 4.93 6.28
CA SER A 115 1.97 6.26 5.90
C SER A 115 1.20 6.88 4.73
N GLN A 116 0.23 6.17 4.19
CA GLN A 116 -0.46 6.50 2.93
C GLN A 116 0.51 6.80 1.77
N PHE A 117 1.78 6.41 1.91
CA PHE A 117 2.85 6.57 0.92
C PHE A 117 3.09 8.03 0.51
N ILE A 118 2.75 8.97 1.39
CA ILE A 118 2.96 10.41 1.20
C ILE A 118 3.91 10.96 2.25
N ASN A 119 4.40 12.17 2.04
CA ASN A 119 5.17 12.90 3.04
C ASN A 119 4.23 13.59 4.02
N SER A 120 4.47 13.41 5.33
CA SER A 120 3.68 14.05 6.38
C SER A 120 4.55 14.49 7.55
N ALA A 121 4.27 15.65 8.13
CA ALA A 121 4.90 16.12 9.36
C ALA A 121 4.60 15.23 10.57
N SER A 122 3.59 14.37 10.49
CA SER A 122 3.25 13.46 11.59
C SER A 122 3.80 12.06 11.43
N THR A 123 3.93 11.52 10.21
CA THR A 123 4.39 10.15 10.00
C THR A 123 5.82 10.05 9.45
N GLY A 124 6.28 11.07 8.71
CA GLY A 124 7.58 11.07 8.04
C GLY A 124 7.48 11.18 6.52
N ARG A 125 8.61 11.13 5.84
CA ARG A 125 8.74 11.37 4.39
C ARG A 125 8.70 10.08 3.58
N TYR A 126 7.58 9.37 3.60
CA TYR A 126 7.46 8.04 2.99
C TYR A 126 7.36 8.05 1.46
N LEU A 127 6.87 9.13 0.84
CA LEU A 127 6.95 9.32 -0.62
C LEU A 127 8.41 9.39 -1.08
N ASP A 128 9.22 10.21 -0.41
CA ASP A 128 10.63 10.37 -0.72
C ASP A 128 11.41 9.08 -0.42
N TYR A 129 11.12 8.41 0.70
CA TYR A 129 11.72 7.11 1.01
C TYR A 129 11.47 6.10 -0.11
N LEU A 130 10.22 5.97 -0.57
CA LEU A 130 9.90 5.03 -1.64
C LEU A 130 10.57 5.40 -2.97
N CYS A 131 10.45 6.68 -3.37
CA CYS A 131 10.86 7.13 -4.70
C CYS A 131 12.36 7.47 -4.81
N ASP A 132 12.93 8.03 -3.75
CA ASP A 132 14.31 8.58 -3.81
C ASP A 132 15.33 7.69 -3.09
N GLU A 133 14.90 6.69 -2.32
CA GLU A 133 15.80 5.73 -1.66
C GLU A 133 15.55 4.28 -2.11
N VAL A 134 14.31 3.76 -2.00
CA VAL A 134 14.02 2.36 -2.33
C VAL A 134 14.21 2.10 -3.82
N VAL A 135 13.68 2.96 -4.69
CA VAL A 135 13.80 2.79 -6.15
C VAL A 135 15.28 2.83 -6.59
N PRO A 136 16.09 3.83 -6.25
CA PRO A 136 17.52 3.83 -6.62
C PRO A 136 18.31 2.68 -5.97
N PHE A 137 17.94 2.25 -4.77
CA PHE A 137 18.56 1.09 -4.13
C PHE A 137 18.36 -0.20 -4.94
N VAL A 138 17.16 -0.39 -5.48
CA VAL A 138 16.83 -1.54 -6.35
C VAL A 138 17.54 -1.42 -7.69
N ASP A 139 17.48 -0.25 -8.34
CA ASP A 139 18.13 0.02 -9.62
C ASP A 139 19.64 -0.28 -9.59
N ALA A 140 20.30 0.03 -8.48
CA ALA A 140 21.73 -0.20 -8.32
C ALA A 140 22.12 -1.67 -8.09
N ARG A 141 21.17 -2.55 -7.72
CA ARG A 141 21.46 -3.93 -7.26
C ARG A 141 20.84 -5.03 -8.10
N TYR A 142 19.82 -4.71 -8.87
CA TYR A 142 19.07 -5.68 -9.64
C TYR A 142 19.14 -5.36 -11.13
N PRO A 143 18.97 -6.35 -12.01
CA PRO A 143 18.98 -6.14 -13.44
C PRO A 143 17.65 -5.52 -13.93
N VAL A 144 17.31 -4.37 -13.38
CA VAL A 144 16.12 -3.59 -13.75
C VAL A 144 16.50 -2.39 -14.59
N GLU A 145 15.60 -1.95 -15.44
CA GLU A 145 15.76 -0.75 -16.22
C GLU A 145 15.44 0.48 -15.34
N ALA A 146 16.42 1.36 -15.16
CA ALA A 146 16.32 2.56 -14.33
C ALA A 146 15.55 3.68 -15.05
N ASP A 147 14.34 3.37 -15.53
CA ASP A 147 13.48 4.27 -16.28
C ASP A 147 12.03 4.17 -15.77
N ALA A 148 11.33 5.29 -15.67
CA ALA A 148 9.93 5.34 -15.24
C ALA A 148 9.04 4.49 -16.14
N GLY A 149 9.31 4.48 -17.46
CA GLY A 149 8.58 3.70 -18.46
C GLY A 149 8.67 2.19 -18.25
N ARG A 150 9.49 1.72 -17.32
CA ARG A 150 9.69 0.31 -16.96
C ARG A 150 9.35 -0.01 -15.51
N ARG A 151 8.73 0.94 -14.77
CA ARG A 151 8.32 0.72 -13.37
C ARG A 151 6.82 0.79 -13.20
N GLY A 152 6.30 -0.19 -12.46
CA GLY A 152 4.91 -0.25 -12.04
C GLY A 152 4.79 -0.31 -10.51
N ILE A 153 3.62 0.07 -10.00
CA ILE A 153 3.28 0.00 -8.58
C ILE A 153 1.93 -0.67 -8.40
N ALA A 154 1.80 -1.52 -7.39
CA ALA A 154 0.57 -2.24 -7.09
C ALA A 154 0.31 -2.30 -5.58
N GLY A 155 -0.94 -2.22 -5.18
CA GLY A 155 -1.30 -2.33 -3.77
C GLY A 155 -2.79 -2.49 -3.55
N LYS A 156 -3.17 -2.77 -2.29
CA LYS A 156 -4.55 -2.95 -1.86
C LYS A 156 -4.90 -2.00 -0.71
N SER A 157 -6.15 -1.51 -0.66
CA SER A 157 -6.62 -0.64 0.43
C SER A 157 -5.76 0.64 0.47
N SER A 158 -5.19 1.02 1.62
CA SER A 158 -4.18 2.10 1.68
C SER A 158 -3.02 1.90 0.70
N GLY A 159 -2.60 0.64 0.42
CA GLY A 159 -1.62 0.36 -0.65
C GLY A 159 -2.19 0.62 -2.05
N GLY A 160 -3.49 0.37 -2.25
CA GLY A 160 -4.19 0.72 -3.49
C GLY A 160 -4.31 2.24 -3.68
N TYR A 161 -4.54 2.97 -2.58
CA TYR A 161 -4.45 4.41 -2.54
C TYR A 161 -3.05 4.89 -2.96
N GLY A 162 -2.01 4.37 -2.29
CA GLY A 162 -0.63 4.70 -2.63
C GLY A 162 -0.30 4.38 -4.10
N ALA A 163 -0.78 3.24 -4.62
CA ALA A 163 -0.59 2.88 -6.02
C ALA A 163 -1.22 3.88 -7.00
N MET A 164 -2.31 4.57 -6.63
CA MET A 164 -2.88 5.67 -7.42
C MET A 164 -2.14 6.98 -7.23
N VAL A 165 -1.88 7.37 -5.97
CA VAL A 165 -1.40 8.72 -5.62
C VAL A 165 0.09 8.90 -5.89
N VAL A 166 0.91 7.88 -5.63
CA VAL A 166 2.37 7.99 -5.88
C VAL A 166 2.68 8.31 -7.35
N PRO A 167 2.11 7.63 -8.38
CA PRO A 167 2.33 8.03 -9.77
C PRO A 167 1.76 9.39 -10.14
N MET A 168 0.67 9.85 -9.50
CA MET A 168 0.15 11.19 -9.70
C MET A 168 1.13 12.28 -9.23
N LEU A 169 1.89 12.00 -8.16
CA LEU A 169 2.86 12.91 -7.58
C LEU A 169 4.27 12.76 -8.19
N ARG A 170 4.62 11.54 -8.60
CA ARG A 170 5.94 11.16 -9.11
C ARG A 170 5.82 10.38 -10.42
N PRO A 171 5.29 11.02 -11.50
CA PRO A 171 5.22 10.40 -12.84
C PRO A 171 6.61 10.17 -13.44
N ASP A 172 7.63 10.82 -12.89
CA ASP A 172 9.05 10.60 -13.20
C ASP A 172 9.58 9.25 -12.67
N VAL A 173 8.83 8.57 -11.79
CA VAL A 173 9.26 7.31 -11.17
C VAL A 173 8.45 6.11 -11.66
N PHE A 174 7.14 6.23 -11.81
CA PHE A 174 6.24 5.13 -12.18
C PHE A 174 5.38 5.49 -13.39
N SER A 175 5.19 4.54 -14.31
CA SER A 175 4.35 4.68 -15.50
C SER A 175 3.23 3.63 -15.61
N ALA A 176 3.08 2.75 -14.63
CA ALA A 176 1.96 1.80 -14.59
C ALA A 176 1.50 1.60 -13.14
N LEU A 177 0.20 1.46 -12.93
CA LEU A 177 -0.37 1.26 -11.61
C LEU A 177 -1.47 0.22 -11.57
N ALA A 178 -1.57 -0.50 -10.44
CA ALA A 178 -2.69 -1.38 -10.12
C ALA A 178 -3.20 -1.11 -8.71
N SER A 179 -4.45 -0.74 -8.58
CA SER A 179 -5.13 -0.46 -7.32
C SER A 179 -6.22 -1.49 -7.07
N HIS A 180 -6.04 -2.29 -6.02
CA HIS A 180 -7.03 -3.23 -5.52
C HIS A 180 -7.78 -2.59 -4.35
N ALA A 181 -9.06 -2.27 -4.54
CA ALA A 181 -9.89 -1.64 -3.51
C ALA A 181 -9.13 -0.51 -2.80
N GLY A 182 -8.55 0.43 -3.56
CA GLY A 182 -7.80 1.57 -3.03
C GLY A 182 -8.73 2.62 -2.45
N ASP A 183 -8.28 3.27 -1.35
CA ASP A 183 -9.07 4.30 -0.67
C ASP A 183 -9.32 5.47 -1.62
N ALA A 184 -10.60 5.77 -1.89
CA ALA A 184 -11.04 6.85 -2.76
C ALA A 184 -12.50 7.19 -2.46
N LEU A 185 -12.96 8.38 -2.87
CA LEU A 185 -14.28 8.93 -2.55
C LEU A 185 -14.43 9.04 -1.04
N PHE A 186 -13.62 9.91 -0.44
CA PHE A 186 -13.44 10.02 1.02
C PHE A 186 -14.73 10.31 1.78
N GLU A 187 -15.69 10.97 1.14
CA GLU A 187 -17.05 11.18 1.68
C GLU A 187 -17.78 9.86 1.96
N VAL A 188 -17.41 8.80 1.27
CA VAL A 188 -18.07 7.48 1.37
C VAL A 188 -17.24 6.51 2.21
N CYS A 189 -15.91 6.46 2.05
CA CYS A 189 -15.10 5.48 2.76
C CYS A 189 -14.67 5.94 4.17
N TYR A 190 -14.47 7.25 4.42
CA TYR A 190 -13.99 7.72 5.72
C TYR A 190 -15.04 8.44 6.58
N LEU A 191 -15.90 9.26 5.97
CA LEU A 191 -16.86 10.06 6.73
C LEU A 191 -17.79 9.23 7.62
N PRO A 192 -18.28 8.05 7.20
CA PRO A 192 -19.10 7.18 8.04
C PRO A 192 -18.38 6.64 9.29
N GLU A 193 -17.05 6.61 9.30
CA GLU A 193 -16.27 6.12 10.43
C GLU A 193 -16.14 7.13 11.57
N PHE A 194 -16.24 8.43 11.30
CA PHE A 194 -16.01 9.48 12.29
C PHE A 194 -16.94 9.43 13.49
N PRO A 195 -18.27 9.24 13.36
CA PRO A 195 -19.16 9.07 14.50
C PRO A 195 -18.82 7.83 15.35
N HIS A 196 -18.35 6.74 14.72
CA HIS A 196 -17.91 5.55 15.45
C HIS A 196 -16.64 5.83 16.25
N SER A 197 -15.65 6.48 15.64
CA SER A 197 -14.39 6.85 16.28
C SER A 197 -14.63 7.80 17.43
N ALA A 198 -15.42 8.86 17.25
CA ALA A 198 -15.78 9.81 18.31
C ALA A 198 -16.42 9.11 19.52
N ARG A 199 -17.41 8.23 19.27
CA ARG A 199 -18.09 7.47 20.31
C ARG A 199 -17.16 6.53 21.06
N VAL A 200 -16.31 5.78 20.34
CA VAL A 200 -15.35 4.86 20.96
C VAL A 200 -14.34 5.61 21.81
N LEU A 201 -13.79 6.70 21.32
CA LEU A 201 -12.84 7.55 22.07
C LEU A 201 -13.49 8.10 23.33
N ARG A 202 -14.65 8.73 23.21
CA ARG A 202 -15.38 9.33 24.33
C ARG A 202 -15.72 8.30 25.41
N ASP A 203 -16.32 7.16 25.02
CA ASP A 203 -16.92 6.21 25.94
C ASP A 203 -15.90 5.20 26.51
N ARG A 204 -14.76 5.00 25.85
CA ARG A 204 -13.80 3.94 26.19
C ARG A 204 -12.39 4.44 26.47
N PHE A 205 -12.02 5.67 26.04
CA PHE A 205 -10.67 6.19 26.09
C PHE A 205 -10.61 7.64 26.60
N ASP A 206 -11.55 8.04 27.43
CA ASP A 206 -11.62 9.34 28.09
C ASP A 206 -11.53 10.54 27.12
N GLY A 207 -11.99 10.35 25.85
CA GLY A 207 -11.90 11.34 24.79
C GLY A 207 -10.46 11.61 24.29
N SER A 208 -9.51 10.72 24.57
CA SER A 208 -8.09 10.96 24.32
C SER A 208 -7.46 9.87 23.46
N TYR A 209 -6.74 10.26 22.41
CA TYR A 209 -5.90 9.35 21.63
C TYR A 209 -4.62 8.93 22.37
N GLU A 210 -4.12 9.73 23.32
CA GLU A 210 -3.00 9.30 24.17
C GLU A 210 -3.42 8.09 24.99
N VAL A 211 -4.57 8.14 25.66
CA VAL A 211 -5.15 7.00 26.41
C VAL A 211 -5.46 5.83 25.48
N PHE A 212 -5.99 6.11 24.28
CA PHE A 212 -6.26 5.09 23.28
C PHE A 212 -4.98 4.32 22.88
N PHE A 213 -3.91 5.02 22.52
CA PHE A 213 -2.65 4.37 22.11
C PHE A 213 -1.97 3.64 23.27
N GLU A 214 -2.02 4.19 24.50
CA GLU A 214 -1.51 3.51 25.68
C GLU A 214 -2.22 2.16 25.89
N ARG A 215 -3.55 2.18 25.91
CA ARG A 215 -4.36 0.95 26.09
C ARG A 215 -4.22 -0.03 24.94
N MET A 216 -4.19 0.47 23.71
CA MET A 216 -4.00 -0.39 22.53
C MET A 216 -2.64 -1.12 22.55
N ARG A 217 -1.55 -0.39 22.89
CA ARG A 217 -0.19 -0.98 22.94
C ARG A 217 0.00 -1.94 24.11
N SER A 218 -0.68 -1.71 25.23
CA SER A 218 -0.64 -2.58 26.42
C SER A 218 -1.62 -3.75 26.35
N ALA A 219 -2.53 -3.77 25.38
CA ALA A 219 -3.50 -4.84 25.23
C ALA A 219 -2.81 -6.17 24.89
N PRO A 220 -3.26 -7.32 25.47
CA PRO A 220 -2.67 -8.64 25.19
C PRO A 220 -2.93 -9.12 23.75
N ARG A 221 -3.86 -8.51 23.04
CA ARG A 221 -4.15 -8.73 21.63
C ARG A 221 -4.74 -7.49 21.01
N PHE A 222 -4.53 -7.30 19.72
CA PHE A 222 -5.24 -6.28 18.96
C PHE A 222 -6.70 -6.73 18.74
N ASP A 223 -7.66 -5.95 19.25
CA ASP A 223 -9.09 -6.17 19.02
C ASP A 223 -9.56 -5.19 17.95
N PHE A 224 -9.75 -5.68 16.73
CA PHE A 224 -10.12 -4.85 15.60
C PHE A 224 -11.47 -4.14 15.79
N LYS A 225 -12.43 -4.77 16.49
CA LYS A 225 -13.73 -4.14 16.78
C LYS A 225 -13.61 -2.94 17.72
N LEU A 226 -12.67 -3.01 18.66
CA LEU A 226 -12.45 -1.95 19.64
C LEU A 226 -11.54 -0.85 19.09
N PHE A 227 -10.45 -1.23 18.43
CA PHE A 227 -9.39 -0.28 18.07
C PHE A 227 -9.42 0.13 16.59
N GLY A 228 -9.93 -0.72 15.69
CA GLY A 228 -9.71 -0.59 14.25
C GLY A 228 -10.13 0.76 13.67
N THR A 229 -11.39 1.17 13.90
CA THR A 229 -11.94 2.39 13.29
C THR A 229 -11.27 3.66 13.86
N ALA A 230 -11.06 3.72 15.18
CA ALA A 230 -10.39 4.87 15.79
C ALA A 230 -8.91 4.96 15.38
N LEU A 231 -8.20 3.81 15.28
CA LEU A 231 -6.85 3.76 14.76
C LEU A 231 -6.79 4.25 13.31
N ASN A 232 -7.68 3.76 12.45
CA ASN A 232 -7.77 4.18 11.05
C ASN A 232 -7.99 5.69 10.94
N SER A 233 -8.96 6.24 11.66
CA SER A 233 -9.24 7.69 11.65
C SER A 233 -8.02 8.52 12.07
N TYR A 234 -7.26 8.09 13.09
CA TYR A 234 -6.07 8.82 13.52
C TYR A 234 -4.90 8.68 12.55
N ALA A 235 -4.67 7.48 12.02
CA ALA A 235 -3.61 7.23 11.04
C ALA A 235 -3.82 8.06 9.77
N MET A 236 -5.06 8.13 9.29
CA MET A 236 -5.42 8.97 8.14
C MET A 236 -5.27 10.46 8.48
N ALA A 237 -5.66 10.89 9.68
CA ALA A 237 -5.44 12.27 10.13
C ALA A 237 -3.94 12.61 10.19
N ALA A 238 -3.11 11.69 10.66
CA ALA A 238 -1.66 11.87 10.69
C ALA A 238 -1.05 12.01 9.28
N CYS A 239 -1.69 11.45 8.25
CA CYS A 239 -1.26 11.60 6.87
C CYS A 239 -1.84 12.87 6.22
N TYR A 240 -3.15 13.12 6.34
CA TYR A 240 -3.86 14.14 5.56
C TYR A 240 -3.99 15.49 6.28
N SER A 241 -3.96 15.50 7.61
CA SER A 241 -4.06 16.70 8.44
C SER A 241 -3.07 16.66 9.61
N PRO A 242 -1.75 16.55 9.33
CA PRO A 242 -0.73 16.59 10.38
C PRO A 242 -0.81 17.91 11.17
N ASP A 243 -0.45 17.84 12.44
CA ASP A 243 -0.22 19.04 13.26
C ASP A 243 1.24 19.48 13.05
N GLU A 244 1.43 20.47 12.21
CA GLU A 244 2.77 20.98 11.88
C GLU A 244 3.48 21.64 13.07
N ALA A 245 2.69 22.15 14.05
CA ALA A 245 3.24 22.74 15.26
C ALA A 245 3.73 21.66 16.25
N HIS A 246 3.20 20.45 16.17
CA HIS A 246 3.54 19.34 17.04
C HIS A 246 3.80 18.07 16.22
N PRO A 247 4.99 17.91 15.63
CA PRO A 247 5.34 16.74 14.83
C PRO A 247 5.02 15.42 15.54
N GLY A 248 4.45 14.46 14.80
CA GLY A 248 3.94 13.21 15.37
C GLY A 248 2.49 13.24 15.83
N ARG A 249 1.85 14.42 15.84
CA ARG A 249 0.42 14.58 16.16
C ARG A 249 -0.41 14.86 14.92
N ALA A 250 -1.71 14.64 15.04
CA ALA A 250 -2.69 14.85 13.98
C ALA A 250 -3.83 15.76 14.44
N ILE A 251 -4.41 16.50 13.51
CA ILE A 251 -5.64 17.28 13.73
C ILE A 251 -6.80 16.47 13.15
N LEU A 252 -7.76 16.14 14.00
CA LEU A 252 -8.91 15.33 13.57
C LEU A 252 -9.90 16.14 12.73
N PRO A 253 -10.53 15.54 11.72
CA PRO A 253 -11.57 16.19 10.94
C PRO A 253 -12.93 16.20 11.63
N PHE A 254 -13.01 15.76 12.89
CA PHE A 254 -14.23 15.74 13.70
C PHE A 254 -13.96 16.06 15.16
N ASP A 255 -14.97 16.60 15.81
CA ASP A 255 -14.99 16.82 17.25
C ASP A 255 -15.25 15.51 17.99
N ILE A 256 -14.42 15.17 18.98
CA ILE A 256 -14.48 13.88 19.68
C ILE A 256 -15.74 13.76 20.55
N GLU A 257 -16.23 14.88 21.14
CA GLU A 257 -17.39 14.84 22.03
C GLU A 257 -18.69 14.60 21.26
N THR A 258 -18.84 15.27 20.13
CA THR A 258 -20.11 15.34 19.38
C THR A 258 -20.08 14.54 18.07
N GLY A 259 -18.92 14.19 17.55
CA GLY A 259 -18.74 13.60 16.21
C GLY A 259 -18.96 14.62 15.07
N ARG A 260 -19.12 15.92 15.39
CA ARG A 260 -19.36 16.95 14.39
C ARG A 260 -18.15 17.12 13.50
N LEU A 261 -18.38 17.14 12.19
CA LEU A 261 -17.33 17.41 11.19
C LEU A 261 -16.74 18.81 11.39
N ILE A 262 -15.43 18.93 11.26
CA ILE A 262 -14.66 20.18 11.27
C ILE A 262 -14.31 20.48 9.80
N PRO A 263 -15.07 21.36 9.11
CA PRO A 263 -15.00 21.52 7.67
C PRO A 263 -13.60 21.90 7.15
N GLU A 264 -12.90 22.79 7.84
CA GLU A 264 -11.57 23.27 7.44
C GLU A 264 -10.49 22.16 7.52
N VAL A 265 -10.65 21.20 8.43
CA VAL A 265 -9.76 20.02 8.50
C VAL A 265 -10.17 18.99 7.44
N TRP A 266 -11.47 18.81 7.24
CA TRP A 266 -12.00 17.90 6.22
C TRP A 266 -11.58 18.30 4.81
N GLU A 267 -11.56 19.59 4.47
CA GLU A 267 -11.07 20.08 3.18
C GLU A 267 -9.58 19.71 2.95
N ARG A 268 -8.76 19.67 4.00
CA ARG A 268 -7.37 19.17 3.90
C ARG A 268 -7.33 17.70 3.47
N TRP A 269 -8.25 16.87 3.99
CA TRP A 269 -8.37 15.47 3.58
C TRP A 269 -8.81 15.35 2.14
N LEU A 270 -9.85 16.09 1.76
CA LEU A 270 -10.40 16.05 0.40
C LEU A 270 -9.38 16.42 -0.68
N ALA A 271 -8.38 17.22 -0.36
CA ALA A 271 -7.28 17.53 -1.28
C ALA A 271 -6.43 16.27 -1.61
N TRP A 272 -6.51 15.23 -0.79
CA TRP A 272 -5.81 13.96 -0.98
C TRP A 272 -6.69 12.85 -1.55
N ASP A 273 -7.98 13.12 -1.79
CA ASP A 273 -8.87 12.12 -2.39
C ASP A 273 -8.52 11.89 -3.87
N PRO A 274 -8.19 10.64 -4.28
CA PRO A 274 -7.88 10.33 -5.67
C PRO A 274 -8.94 10.79 -6.66
N VAL A 275 -10.23 10.77 -6.30
CA VAL A 275 -11.32 11.26 -7.15
C VAL A 275 -11.15 12.75 -7.48
N ARG A 276 -10.73 13.55 -6.50
CA ARG A 276 -10.47 14.98 -6.67
C ARG A 276 -9.11 15.27 -7.28
N MET A 277 -8.13 14.38 -7.07
CA MET A 277 -6.78 14.53 -7.63
C MET A 277 -6.74 14.23 -9.14
N VAL A 278 -7.56 13.32 -9.68
CA VAL A 278 -7.55 12.98 -11.11
C VAL A 278 -7.63 14.22 -12.02
N PRO A 279 -8.59 15.16 -11.88
CA PRO A 279 -8.66 16.33 -12.75
C PRO A 279 -7.47 17.29 -12.60
N GLU A 280 -6.74 17.24 -11.48
CA GLU A 280 -5.56 18.07 -11.23
C GLU A 280 -4.26 17.42 -11.71
N ARG A 281 -4.28 16.12 -12.02
CA ARG A 281 -3.13 15.28 -12.37
C ARG A 281 -3.27 14.60 -13.73
N VAL A 282 -4.01 15.22 -14.64
CA VAL A 282 -4.31 14.66 -15.97
C VAL A 282 -3.05 14.35 -16.76
N GLU A 283 -2.05 15.22 -16.76
CA GLU A 283 -0.78 15.01 -17.49
C GLU A 283 -0.04 13.77 -16.97
N ALA A 284 0.09 13.63 -15.64
CA ALA A 284 0.73 12.49 -15.01
C ALA A 284 -0.01 11.18 -15.33
N LEU A 285 -1.34 11.18 -15.22
CA LEU A 285 -2.16 9.99 -15.48
C LEU A 285 -2.23 9.63 -16.97
N ALA A 286 -2.24 10.63 -17.87
CA ALA A 286 -2.23 10.40 -19.32
C ALA A 286 -0.88 9.83 -19.81
N SER A 287 0.21 10.00 -19.05
CA SER A 287 1.52 9.39 -19.36
C SER A 287 1.62 7.92 -18.92
N MET A 288 0.64 7.40 -18.17
CA MET A 288 0.66 6.01 -17.69
C MET A 288 0.46 5.02 -18.83
N LYS A 289 1.32 4.02 -18.92
CA LYS A 289 1.20 2.88 -19.86
C LYS A 289 0.05 1.96 -19.47
N ARG A 290 -0.27 1.86 -18.18
CA ARG A 290 -1.39 1.05 -17.69
C ARG A 290 -1.96 1.60 -16.38
N ILE A 291 -3.28 1.73 -16.33
CA ILE A 291 -4.05 1.98 -15.11
C ILE A 291 -5.02 0.80 -14.95
N TYR A 292 -4.82 0.02 -13.87
CA TYR A 292 -5.68 -1.11 -13.52
C TYR A 292 -6.35 -0.86 -12.18
N LEU A 293 -7.68 -0.91 -12.13
CA LEU A 293 -8.48 -0.73 -10.92
C LEU A 293 -9.38 -1.95 -10.75
N ASP A 294 -9.48 -2.47 -9.53
CA ASP A 294 -10.50 -3.44 -9.18
C ASP A 294 -10.99 -3.31 -7.74
N ALA A 295 -12.20 -3.79 -7.46
CA ALA A 295 -12.75 -3.88 -6.11
C ALA A 295 -13.88 -4.91 -6.03
N GLY A 296 -14.08 -5.49 -4.86
CA GLY A 296 -15.21 -6.37 -4.58
C GLY A 296 -16.52 -5.58 -4.43
N ARG A 297 -17.62 -6.03 -5.06
CA ARG A 297 -18.95 -5.37 -5.02
C ARG A 297 -19.59 -5.32 -3.63
N SER A 298 -19.06 -6.09 -2.68
CA SER A 298 -19.51 -6.12 -1.28
C SER A 298 -18.39 -5.66 -0.34
N ASP A 299 -17.56 -4.74 -0.81
CA ASP A 299 -16.50 -4.13 0.01
C ASP A 299 -17.11 -3.37 1.18
N GLU A 300 -16.69 -3.72 2.40
CA GLU A 300 -17.26 -3.20 3.65
C GLU A 300 -16.91 -1.73 3.90
N TYR A 301 -15.91 -1.19 3.17
CA TYR A 301 -15.50 0.21 3.21
C TYR A 301 -16.00 0.99 1.99
N PHE A 302 -16.86 0.39 1.15
CA PHE A 302 -17.42 1.00 -0.06
C PHE A 302 -16.36 1.40 -1.10
N LEU A 303 -15.23 0.68 -1.15
CA LEU A 303 -14.13 1.03 -2.06
C LEU A 303 -14.42 0.62 -3.53
N ASP A 304 -15.44 -0.19 -3.75
CA ASP A 304 -16.02 -0.41 -5.09
C ASP A 304 -16.65 0.87 -5.66
N LEU A 305 -17.32 1.66 -4.80
CA LEU A 305 -17.85 2.97 -5.19
C LEU A 305 -16.72 3.97 -5.45
N GLY A 306 -15.68 3.94 -4.61
CA GLY A 306 -14.46 4.73 -4.79
C GLY A 306 -13.77 4.41 -6.12
N ALA A 307 -13.51 3.13 -6.41
CA ALA A 307 -12.92 2.69 -7.67
C ALA A 307 -13.75 3.12 -8.90
N ALA A 308 -15.09 3.00 -8.81
CA ALA A 308 -16.00 3.45 -9.86
C ALA A 308 -15.97 4.98 -10.05
N ALA A 309 -15.83 5.75 -8.96
CA ALA A 309 -15.71 7.20 -9.00
C ALA A 309 -14.40 7.65 -9.66
N VAL A 310 -13.26 7.05 -9.28
CA VAL A 310 -11.95 7.30 -9.93
C VAL A 310 -12.03 6.99 -11.42
N ALA A 311 -12.54 5.79 -11.78
CA ALA A 311 -12.69 5.41 -13.18
C ALA A 311 -13.61 6.37 -13.98
N LYS A 312 -14.61 6.96 -13.33
CA LYS A 312 -15.47 7.98 -13.95
C LYS A 312 -14.69 9.25 -14.27
N GLU A 313 -13.84 9.71 -13.36
CA GLU A 313 -13.01 10.90 -13.59
C GLU A 313 -11.94 10.65 -14.66
N LEU A 314 -11.30 9.45 -14.65
CA LEU A 314 -10.37 9.05 -15.72
C LEU A 314 -11.03 9.05 -17.09
N ARG A 315 -12.26 8.51 -17.21
CA ARG A 315 -13.03 8.58 -18.47
C ARG A 315 -13.34 10.01 -18.90
N ARG A 316 -13.69 10.90 -17.96
CA ARG A 316 -13.93 12.32 -18.25
C ARG A 316 -12.69 13.02 -18.78
N ALA A 317 -11.53 12.64 -18.26
CA ALA A 317 -10.24 13.15 -18.70
C ALA A 317 -9.72 12.49 -20.00
N GLY A 318 -10.42 11.49 -20.55
CA GLY A 318 -9.99 10.75 -21.74
C GLY A 318 -8.79 9.83 -21.49
N ILE A 319 -8.57 9.40 -20.25
CA ILE A 319 -7.44 8.56 -19.84
C ILE A 319 -7.85 7.10 -19.91
N ASP A 320 -7.04 6.30 -20.64
CA ASP A 320 -7.28 4.86 -20.76
C ASP A 320 -7.03 4.14 -19.43
N HIS A 321 -7.94 3.26 -19.06
CA HIS A 321 -7.88 2.49 -17.84
C HIS A 321 -8.77 1.25 -17.91
N SER A 322 -8.54 0.29 -17.03
CA SER A 322 -9.47 -0.83 -16.79
C SER A 322 -10.05 -0.73 -15.38
N LEU A 323 -11.34 -1.05 -15.26
CA LEU A 323 -12.04 -1.22 -13.99
C LEU A 323 -12.74 -2.58 -13.99
N GLU A 324 -12.47 -3.39 -12.96
CA GLU A 324 -13.17 -4.65 -12.73
C GLU A 324 -13.84 -4.65 -11.36
N LEU A 325 -15.17 -4.66 -11.33
CA LEU A 325 -15.95 -4.87 -10.10
C LEU A 325 -16.40 -6.33 -10.08
N PHE A 326 -15.86 -7.11 -9.15
CA PHE A 326 -16.09 -8.54 -9.04
C PHE A 326 -16.92 -8.92 -7.79
N GLU A 327 -17.48 -10.12 -7.77
CA GLU A 327 -18.15 -10.65 -6.58
C GLU A 327 -17.11 -10.95 -5.49
N GLY A 328 -17.17 -10.20 -4.38
CA GLY A 328 -16.24 -10.30 -3.27
C GLY A 328 -16.34 -9.14 -2.29
N THR A 329 -15.59 -9.23 -1.22
CA THR A 329 -15.49 -8.24 -0.14
C THR A 329 -14.12 -7.57 -0.16
N HIS A 330 -13.80 -6.76 0.88
CA HIS A 330 -12.48 -6.14 1.03
C HIS A 330 -11.36 -7.17 1.30
N GLY A 331 -11.71 -8.30 1.91
CA GLY A 331 -10.76 -9.35 2.28
C GLY A 331 -10.40 -10.30 1.14
N GLY A 332 -9.30 -11.07 1.31
CA GLY A 332 -8.98 -12.21 0.44
C GLY A 332 -8.53 -11.88 -0.98
N LEU A 333 -8.06 -10.67 -1.27
CA LEU A 333 -7.75 -10.19 -2.62
C LEU A 333 -6.37 -10.64 -3.15
N GLN A 334 -5.61 -11.44 -2.41
CA GLN A 334 -4.26 -11.89 -2.81
C GLN A 334 -4.25 -12.64 -4.15
N HIS A 335 -5.34 -13.32 -4.49
CA HIS A 335 -5.48 -14.05 -5.76
C HIS A 335 -5.63 -13.11 -6.98
N ARG A 336 -5.91 -11.81 -6.77
CA ARG A 336 -6.07 -10.81 -7.83
C ARG A 336 -4.73 -10.26 -8.32
N TYR A 337 -3.73 -10.18 -7.42
CA TYR A 337 -2.42 -9.61 -7.74
C TYR A 337 -1.73 -10.22 -8.97
N PRO A 338 -1.70 -11.57 -9.19
CA PRO A 338 -1.05 -12.11 -10.36
C PRO A 338 -1.61 -11.57 -11.70
N GLY A 339 -2.92 -11.44 -11.81
CA GLY A 339 -3.57 -10.89 -13.02
C GLY A 339 -3.24 -9.41 -13.25
N ALA A 340 -3.30 -8.60 -12.19
CA ALA A 340 -2.94 -7.20 -12.25
C ALA A 340 -1.45 -7.00 -12.57
N ILE A 341 -0.55 -7.75 -11.92
CA ILE A 341 0.89 -7.69 -12.17
C ILE A 341 1.20 -8.09 -13.60
N ARG A 342 0.57 -9.16 -14.15
CA ARG A 342 0.69 -9.52 -15.58
C ARG A 342 0.34 -8.32 -16.46
N ALA A 343 -0.80 -7.68 -16.23
CA ALA A 343 -1.24 -6.53 -17.04
C ALA A 343 -0.26 -5.34 -16.98
N LEU A 344 0.35 -5.09 -15.81
CA LEU A 344 1.40 -4.07 -15.69
C LEU A 344 2.65 -4.47 -16.46
N VAL A 345 3.13 -5.69 -16.26
CA VAL A 345 4.37 -6.19 -16.91
C VAL A 345 4.24 -6.20 -18.42
N GLU A 346 3.11 -6.66 -18.98
CA GLU A 346 2.84 -6.64 -20.41
C GLU A 346 2.92 -5.21 -20.97
N ALA A 347 2.30 -4.23 -20.30
CA ALA A 347 2.34 -2.83 -20.72
C ALA A 347 3.74 -2.20 -20.59
N LEU A 348 4.50 -2.58 -19.56
CA LEU A 348 5.87 -2.08 -19.33
C LEU A 348 6.90 -2.76 -20.24
N SER A 349 6.61 -3.95 -20.79
CA SER A 349 7.48 -4.70 -21.69
C SER A 349 7.22 -4.38 -23.17
N ALA A 350 6.11 -3.73 -23.48
CA ALA A 350 5.85 -3.23 -24.83
C ALA A 350 6.80 -2.06 -25.15
N ASP A 351 7.30 -2.05 -26.40
CA ASP A 351 8.20 -1.03 -26.95
C ASP A 351 7.53 0.35 -27.07
#